data_d56422e818fcbc5ef6c0899f635efcb0
#
_entry.id   d56422e818fcbc5ef6c0899f635efcb0
#
_cell.length_a   1.000
_cell.length_b   1.000
_cell.length_c   1.000
_cell.angle_alpha   90.00
_cell.angle_beta   90.00
_cell.angle_gamma   90.00
#
_symmetry.space_group_name_H-M   'P 1'
#
loop_
_entity.id
_entity.type
_entity.pdbx_description
1 polymer ?
#
loop_
_entity_poly.entity_id
_entity_poly.type
_entity_poly.pdbx_seq_one_letter_code
_entity_poly.pdbx_strand_id
1 'polypeptide(L)'
;MKYWLLKTEPEEWSWKDQVKCGSKGSLWDGVRNYQARNNLKKMSYGDQSFFYHTGKEKKIVGIVKIIKEYFPDKNDKTGKFVSIMVQSHKNFKLPVSLNSIKKHNLLRHLPLLKQSRLSVMMIDLKSWKIICKMGRISM
;
A
#
# COMPACT_ATOMS: atom_id res chain seq x y z
N MET A 1 0.24 12.66 10.24
CA MET A 1 0.28 11.30 9.67
C MET A 1 -0.23 11.32 8.23
N LYS A 2 0.48 10.63 7.36
CA LYS A 2 0.06 10.47 5.97
C LYS A 2 -0.43 9.03 5.75
N TYR A 3 -1.26 8.87 4.73
CA TYR A 3 -1.86 7.58 4.38
C TYR A 3 -1.51 7.22 2.95
N TRP A 4 -1.31 5.93 2.69
CA TRP A 4 -0.77 5.44 1.44
C TRP A 4 -1.50 4.19 0.97
N LEU A 5 -1.20 3.76 -0.24
CA LEU A 5 -1.58 2.44 -0.76
C LEU A 5 -0.37 1.85 -1.48
N LEU A 6 -0.05 0.62 -1.14
CA LEU A 6 1.02 -0.17 -1.75
C LEU A 6 0.40 -1.35 -2.48
N LYS A 7 0.79 -1.55 -3.72
CA LYS A 7 0.32 -2.67 -4.54
C LYS A 7 1.36 -3.78 -4.61
N THR A 8 0.89 -5.02 -4.55
CA THR A 8 1.73 -6.20 -4.73
C THR A 8 0.99 -7.29 -5.48
N GLU A 9 1.73 -8.09 -6.25
CA GLU A 9 1.21 -9.32 -6.83
C GLU A 9 1.14 -10.39 -5.74
N PRO A 10 -0.04 -10.98 -5.45
CA PRO A 10 -0.15 -11.95 -4.36
C PRO A 10 0.68 -13.22 -4.57
N GLU A 11 0.97 -13.60 -5.82
CA GLU A 11 1.88 -14.72 -6.09
C GLU A 11 3.32 -14.43 -5.68
N GLU A 12 3.73 -13.16 -5.68
CA GLU A 12 5.08 -12.75 -5.28
C GLU A 12 5.17 -12.44 -3.80
N TRP A 13 4.21 -11.67 -3.28
CA TRP A 13 4.16 -11.27 -1.88
C TRP A 13 2.73 -10.99 -1.48
N SER A 14 2.12 -11.92 -0.74
CA SER A 14 0.72 -11.83 -0.33
C SER A 14 0.56 -11.20 1.04
N TRP A 15 -0.68 -10.84 1.38
CA TRP A 15 -1.03 -10.40 2.73
C TRP A 15 -0.67 -11.46 3.77
N LYS A 16 -0.89 -12.74 3.44
CA LYS A 16 -0.53 -13.85 4.31
C LYS A 16 0.98 -13.87 4.58
N ASP A 17 1.80 -13.66 3.55
CA ASP A 17 3.25 -13.57 3.70
C ASP A 17 3.62 -12.40 4.62
N GLN A 18 2.98 -11.25 4.43
CA GLN A 18 3.23 -10.05 5.24
C GLN A 18 2.88 -10.28 6.71
N VAL A 19 1.75 -10.89 6.99
CA VAL A 19 1.31 -11.18 8.36
C VAL A 19 2.27 -12.15 9.06
N LYS A 20 2.83 -13.12 8.33
CA LYS A 20 3.80 -14.07 8.89
C LYS A 20 5.07 -13.39 9.40
N CYS A 21 5.43 -12.24 8.86
CA CYS A 21 6.61 -11.50 9.31
C CYS A 21 6.42 -10.89 10.70
N GLY A 22 5.19 -10.76 11.15
CA GLY A 22 4.88 -10.22 12.47
C GLY A 22 5.48 -8.84 12.71
N SER A 23 5.90 -8.59 13.94
CA SER A 23 6.43 -7.29 14.35
C SER A 23 7.79 -6.95 13.75
N LYS A 24 8.52 -7.94 13.27
CA LYS A 24 9.80 -7.69 12.56
C LYS A 24 9.56 -6.95 11.26
N GLY A 25 8.40 -7.15 10.67
CA GLY A 25 8.06 -6.57 9.39
C GLY A 25 8.85 -7.16 8.24
N SER A 26 8.75 -6.52 7.11
CA SER A 26 9.42 -6.96 5.89
C SER A 26 9.94 -5.79 5.09
N LEU A 27 10.92 -6.09 4.26
CA LEU A 27 11.42 -5.17 3.27
C LEU A 27 10.36 -4.97 2.18
N TRP A 28 10.16 -3.73 1.75
CA TRP A 28 9.37 -3.41 0.57
C TRP A 28 10.31 -2.85 -0.49
N ASP A 29 10.67 -3.68 -1.45
CA ASP A 29 11.68 -3.37 -2.45
C ASP A 29 11.14 -3.59 -3.87
N GLY A 30 11.99 -3.44 -4.85
CA GLY A 30 11.65 -3.74 -6.23
C GLY A 30 10.83 -2.68 -6.95
N VAL A 31 10.57 -1.54 -6.31
CA VAL A 31 9.83 -0.43 -6.94
C VAL A 31 10.73 0.24 -7.98
N ARG A 32 10.30 0.26 -9.24
CA ARG A 32 11.13 0.76 -10.36
C ARG A 32 10.49 1.88 -11.17
N ASN A 33 9.37 2.43 -10.68
CA ASN A 33 8.72 3.60 -11.28
C ASN A 33 9.15 4.84 -10.51
N TYR A 34 9.52 5.91 -11.21
CA TYR A 34 10.03 7.12 -10.56
C TYR A 34 8.99 7.82 -9.67
N GLN A 35 7.75 7.88 -10.12
CA GLN A 35 6.68 8.49 -9.31
C GLN A 35 6.44 7.68 -8.03
N ALA A 36 6.41 6.36 -8.15
CA ALA A 36 6.26 5.48 -6.99
C ALA A 36 7.44 5.63 -6.02
N ARG A 37 8.66 5.69 -6.55
CA ARG A 37 9.86 5.95 -5.73
C ARG A 37 9.74 7.26 -4.98
N ASN A 38 9.31 8.32 -5.65
CA ASN A 38 9.16 9.63 -5.01
C ASN A 38 8.13 9.57 -3.89
N ASN A 39 7.09 8.77 -4.04
CA ASN A 39 6.11 8.56 -2.98
C ASN A 39 6.72 7.80 -1.80
N LEU A 40 7.50 6.74 -2.05
CA LEU A 40 8.21 6.04 -0.97
C LEU A 40 9.08 6.99 -0.17
N LYS A 41 9.76 7.93 -0.84
CA LYS A 41 10.64 8.89 -0.18
C LYS A 41 9.90 9.88 0.72
N LYS A 42 8.60 10.06 0.52
CA LYS A 42 7.77 10.95 1.33
C LYS A 42 7.16 10.27 2.54
N MET A 43 7.29 8.95 2.65
CA MET A 43 6.72 8.20 3.77
C MET A 43 7.52 8.44 5.05
N SER A 44 6.80 8.58 6.16
CA SER A 44 7.38 8.76 7.48
C SER A 44 7.10 7.55 8.36
N TYR A 45 7.99 7.29 9.32
CA TYR A 45 7.76 6.27 10.34
C TYR A 45 6.38 6.47 10.98
N GLY A 46 5.61 5.39 11.08
CA GLY A 46 4.29 5.42 11.67
C GLY A 46 3.15 5.71 10.69
N ASP A 47 3.47 6.14 9.47
CA ASP A 47 2.43 6.27 8.44
C ASP A 47 1.79 4.91 8.19
N GLN A 48 0.53 4.91 7.75
CA GLN A 48 -0.19 3.69 7.44
C GLN A 48 -0.44 3.58 5.94
N SER A 49 -0.50 2.35 5.46
CA SER A 49 -0.74 2.09 4.05
C SER A 49 -1.70 0.93 3.87
N PHE A 50 -2.65 1.12 2.96
CA PHE A 50 -3.44 -0.01 2.47
C PHE A 50 -2.53 -0.99 1.75
N PHE A 51 -2.83 -2.27 1.90
CA PHE A 51 -2.13 -3.36 1.24
C PHE A 51 -3.06 -3.93 0.17
N TYR A 52 -2.68 -3.77 -1.08
CA TYR A 52 -3.55 -4.06 -2.22
C TYR A 52 -2.97 -5.21 -3.05
N HIS A 53 -3.78 -6.24 -3.28
CA HIS A 53 -3.45 -7.33 -4.19
C HIS A 53 -3.83 -6.97 -5.63
N THR A 54 -2.86 -7.02 -6.54
CA THR A 54 -3.08 -6.81 -7.97
C THR A 54 -3.50 -8.11 -8.66
N GLY A 55 -3.45 -8.12 -9.98
CA GLY A 55 -3.75 -9.31 -10.79
C GLY A 55 -5.23 -9.60 -10.84
N LYS A 56 -5.59 -10.83 -10.54
CA LYS A 56 -6.99 -11.27 -10.60
C LYS A 56 -7.81 -10.78 -9.41
N GLU A 57 -7.17 -10.59 -8.26
CA GLU A 57 -7.89 -10.23 -7.03
C GLU A 57 -8.37 -8.78 -7.02
N LYS A 58 -7.48 -7.85 -7.31
CA LYS A 58 -7.78 -6.41 -7.36
C LYS A 58 -8.57 -5.93 -6.15
N LYS A 59 -7.99 -6.08 -4.96
CA LYS A 59 -8.66 -5.72 -3.71
C LYS A 59 -7.68 -5.32 -2.61
N ILE A 60 -8.16 -4.47 -1.69
CA ILE A 60 -7.45 -4.10 -0.48
C ILE A 60 -7.77 -5.15 0.57
N VAL A 61 -6.73 -5.70 1.21
CA VAL A 61 -6.88 -6.82 2.16
C VAL A 61 -6.41 -6.50 3.57
N GLY A 62 -5.69 -5.42 3.76
CA GLY A 62 -5.19 -5.06 5.08
C GLY A 62 -4.50 -3.71 5.11
N ILE A 63 -3.94 -3.40 6.27
CA ILE A 63 -3.16 -2.18 6.50
C ILE A 63 -1.80 -2.57 7.07
N VAL A 64 -0.74 -1.96 6.53
CA VAL A 64 0.60 -2.03 7.11
C VAL A 64 0.99 -0.69 7.69
N LYS A 65 1.96 -0.70 8.62
CA LYS A 65 2.62 0.51 9.14
C LYS A 65 4.01 0.62 8.56
N ILE A 66 4.43 1.84 8.27
CA ILE A 66 5.80 2.11 7.85
C ILE A 66 6.68 2.08 9.11
N ILE A 67 7.62 1.16 9.18
CA ILE A 67 8.51 1.00 10.34
C ILE A 67 9.95 1.40 10.05
N LYS A 68 10.28 1.70 8.81
CA LYS A 68 11.57 2.28 8.44
C LYS A 68 11.38 3.15 7.19
N GLU A 69 11.84 4.39 7.28
CA GLU A 69 11.81 5.33 6.16
C GLU A 69 12.78 4.90 5.07
N TYR A 70 12.69 5.51 3.91
CA TYR A 70 13.40 5.03 2.73
C TYR A 70 14.92 4.92 2.91
N PHE A 71 15.48 3.94 2.24
CA PHE A 71 16.91 3.70 2.14
C PHE A 71 17.20 3.05 0.78
N PRO A 72 18.46 3.04 0.33
CA PRO A 72 18.76 2.49 -1.00
C PRO A 72 18.28 1.04 -1.15
N ASP A 73 17.67 0.75 -2.30
CA ASP A 73 17.28 -0.62 -2.64
C ASP A 73 18.54 -1.40 -2.99
N LYS A 74 18.85 -2.43 -2.21
CA LYS A 74 20.08 -3.21 -2.37
C LYS A 74 20.17 -3.95 -3.71
N ASN A 75 19.04 -4.18 -4.36
CA ASN A 75 19.00 -4.85 -5.66
C ASN A 75 19.09 -3.89 -6.83
N ASP A 76 19.12 -2.58 -6.57
CA ASP A 76 19.27 -1.56 -7.60
C ASP A 76 20.70 -1.02 -7.58
N LYS A 77 21.45 -1.34 -8.63
CA LYS A 77 22.85 -0.92 -8.77
C LYS A 77 23.00 0.52 -9.25
N THR A 78 21.91 1.15 -9.71
CA THR A 78 21.96 2.52 -10.23
C THR A 78 21.93 3.59 -9.13
N GLY A 79 21.51 3.23 -7.92
CA GLY A 79 21.35 4.18 -6.82
C GLY A 79 20.10 5.06 -6.93
N LYS A 80 19.23 4.78 -7.89
CA LYS A 80 18.06 5.62 -8.18
C LYS A 80 16.81 5.21 -7.41
N PHE A 81 16.74 3.97 -6.93
CA PHE A 81 15.53 3.43 -6.31
C PHE A 81 15.75 3.11 -4.84
N VAL A 82 14.65 3.07 -4.11
CA VAL A 82 14.68 2.95 -2.65
C VAL A 82 13.74 1.87 -2.17
N SER A 83 13.99 1.41 -0.95
CA SER A 83 13.14 0.49 -0.20
C SER A 83 12.63 1.18 1.05
N ILE A 84 11.59 0.62 1.63
CA ILE A 84 11.12 0.94 2.98
C ILE A 84 10.93 -0.38 3.72
N MET A 85 10.61 -0.32 5.01
CA MET A 85 10.15 -1.50 5.74
C MET A 85 8.76 -1.27 6.29
N VAL A 86 7.95 -2.31 6.24
CA VAL A 86 6.55 -2.28 6.67
C VAL A 86 6.25 -3.44 7.59
N GLN A 87 5.22 -3.27 8.42
CA GLN A 87 4.74 -4.26 9.38
C GLN A 87 3.23 -4.37 9.24
N SER A 88 2.69 -5.58 9.27
CA SER A 88 1.23 -5.75 9.26
C SER A 88 0.61 -5.09 10.49
N HIS A 89 -0.51 -4.40 10.28
CA HIS A 89 -1.16 -3.63 11.33
C HIS A 89 -2.61 -4.08 11.55
N LYS A 90 -3.41 -4.15 10.49
CA LYS A 90 -4.82 -4.56 10.60
C LYS A 90 -5.23 -5.41 9.41
N ASN A 91 -5.98 -6.48 9.67
CA ASN A 91 -6.67 -7.24 8.62
C ASN A 91 -7.99 -6.57 8.28
N PHE A 92 -8.34 -6.49 7.01
CA PHE A 92 -9.69 -6.10 6.62
C PHE A 92 -10.64 -7.25 6.93
N LYS A 93 -11.76 -6.94 7.59
CA LYS A 93 -12.82 -7.95 7.83
C LYS A 93 -13.52 -8.30 6.53
N LEU A 94 -13.66 -7.30 5.66
CA LEU A 94 -14.22 -7.47 4.33
C LEU A 94 -13.26 -6.83 3.33
N PRO A 95 -12.56 -7.63 2.50
CA PRO A 95 -11.69 -7.05 1.48
C PRO A 95 -12.47 -6.10 0.58
N VAL A 96 -11.84 -4.98 0.21
CA VAL A 96 -12.48 -3.94 -0.59
C VAL A 96 -11.96 -4.04 -2.02
N SER A 97 -12.85 -4.41 -2.94
CA SER A 97 -12.47 -4.60 -4.34
C SER A 97 -12.32 -3.27 -5.08
N LEU A 98 -11.47 -3.28 -6.10
CA LEU A 98 -11.34 -2.14 -7.01
C LEU A 98 -12.70 -1.76 -7.61
N ASN A 99 -13.51 -2.75 -7.94
CA ASN A 99 -14.84 -2.52 -8.50
C ASN A 99 -15.76 -1.76 -7.54
N SER A 100 -15.73 -2.12 -6.26
CA SER A 100 -16.50 -1.38 -5.23
C SER A 100 -16.03 0.06 -5.12
N ILE A 101 -14.72 0.28 -5.21
CA ILE A 101 -14.14 1.63 -5.14
C ILE A 101 -14.58 2.45 -6.37
N LYS A 102 -14.56 1.86 -7.55
CA LYS A 102 -15.02 2.52 -8.78
C LYS A 102 -16.47 3.00 -8.70
N LYS A 103 -17.31 2.25 -8.00
CA LYS A 103 -18.74 2.55 -7.86
C LYS A 103 -19.04 3.60 -6.80
N HIS A 104 -18.07 3.93 -5.96
CA HIS A 104 -18.27 4.87 -4.86
C HIS A 104 -18.01 6.30 -5.34
N ASN A 105 -19.05 7.14 -5.26
CA ASN A 105 -19.00 8.51 -5.80
C ASN A 105 -17.87 9.36 -5.20
N LEU A 106 -17.52 9.14 -3.95
CA LEU A 106 -16.54 9.96 -3.24
C LEU A 106 -15.10 9.45 -3.43
N LEU A 107 -14.89 8.36 -4.17
CA LEU A 107 -13.57 7.77 -4.38
C LEU A 107 -13.06 7.88 -5.81
N ARG A 108 -13.79 8.53 -6.70
CA ARG A 108 -13.45 8.58 -8.12
C ARG A 108 -12.17 9.35 -8.44
N HIS A 109 -11.74 10.22 -7.54
CA HIS A 109 -10.52 11.03 -7.72
C HIS A 109 -9.23 10.27 -7.41
N LEU A 110 -9.32 9.07 -6.82
CA LEU A 110 -8.14 8.35 -6.35
C LEU A 110 -7.18 8.00 -7.48
N PRO A 111 -5.85 8.16 -7.26
CA PRO A 111 -4.85 7.71 -8.23
C PRO A 111 -4.99 6.22 -8.56
N LEU A 112 -5.49 5.42 -7.61
CA LEU A 112 -5.78 4.00 -7.83
C LEU A 112 -6.62 3.75 -9.08
N LEU A 113 -7.58 4.65 -9.34
CA LEU A 113 -8.47 4.55 -10.49
C LEU A 113 -7.92 5.24 -11.74
N LYS A 114 -7.11 6.28 -11.56
CA LYS A 114 -6.62 7.11 -12.66
C LYS A 114 -5.28 6.68 -13.21
N GLN A 115 -4.46 6.06 -12.37
CA GLN A 115 -3.10 5.64 -12.73
C GLN A 115 -2.94 4.16 -12.41
N SER A 116 -3.44 3.31 -13.28
CA SER A 116 -3.50 1.85 -13.04
C SER A 116 -2.12 1.21 -12.85
N ARG A 117 -1.07 1.82 -13.38
CA ARG A 117 0.30 1.29 -13.29
C ARG A 117 1.09 1.83 -12.11
N LEU A 118 0.56 2.81 -11.40
CA LEU A 118 1.24 3.34 -10.22
C LEU A 118 1.05 2.37 -9.05
N SER A 119 2.16 1.94 -8.44
CA SER A 119 2.15 0.92 -7.38
C SER A 119 2.25 1.49 -5.97
N VAL A 120 2.54 2.77 -5.84
CA VAL A 120 2.65 3.47 -4.54
C VAL A 120 1.98 4.82 -4.69
N MET A 121 0.99 5.11 -3.86
CA MET A 121 0.24 6.36 -3.96
C MET A 121 -0.21 6.86 -2.61
N MET A 122 -0.39 8.18 -2.51
CA MET A 122 -0.97 8.80 -1.32
C MET A 122 -2.48 8.68 -1.36
N ILE A 123 -3.09 8.47 -0.19
CA ILE A 123 -4.54 8.41 -0.02
C ILE A 123 -4.94 9.56 0.91
N ASP A 124 -5.87 10.39 0.48
CA ASP A 124 -6.38 11.47 1.33
C ASP A 124 -7.17 10.92 2.51
N LEU A 125 -7.20 11.66 3.61
CA LEU A 125 -7.81 11.20 4.85
C LEU A 125 -9.28 10.81 4.69
N LYS A 126 -10.05 11.60 3.94
CA LYS A 126 -11.46 11.29 3.72
C LYS A 126 -11.66 9.95 3.05
N SER A 127 -10.88 9.70 1.99
CA SER A 127 -10.93 8.41 1.27
C SER A 127 -10.45 7.26 2.16
N TRP A 128 -9.43 7.50 2.96
CA TRP A 128 -8.93 6.50 3.91
C TRP A 128 -10.05 6.04 4.84
N LYS A 129 -10.78 6.99 5.44
CA LYS A 129 -11.89 6.69 6.35
C LYS A 129 -13.00 5.92 5.65
N ILE A 130 -13.35 6.32 4.44
CA ILE A 130 -14.40 5.64 3.66
C ILE A 130 -14.01 4.18 3.39
N ILE A 131 -12.80 3.95 2.95
CA ILE A 131 -12.32 2.61 2.62
C ILE A 131 -12.22 1.73 3.86
N CYS A 132 -11.75 2.28 4.99
CA CYS A 132 -11.74 1.54 6.26
C CYS A 132 -13.15 1.11 6.65
N LYS A 133 -14.14 1.98 6.50
CA LYS A 133 -15.52 1.66 6.79
C LYS A 133 -16.03 0.55 5.86
N MET A 134 -15.70 0.62 4.57
CA MET A 134 -16.05 -0.42 3.61
C MET A 134 -15.43 -1.76 4.00
N GLY A 135 -14.22 -1.74 4.53
CA GLY A 135 -13.50 -2.93 5.00
C GLY A 135 -13.91 -3.40 6.39
N ARG A 136 -14.85 -2.70 7.01
CA ARG A 136 -15.39 -3.01 8.35
C ARG A 136 -14.32 -3.04 9.43
N ILE A 137 -13.40 -2.09 9.37
CA ILE A 137 -12.36 -1.91 10.38
C ILE A 137 -12.41 -0.48 10.93
N SER A 138 -11.97 -0.32 12.18
CA SER A 138 -11.81 1.01 12.77
C SER A 138 -10.50 1.65 12.25
N MET A 139 -10.49 2.95 12.26
CA MET A 139 -9.25 3.67 11.91
C MET A 139 -8.20 3.53 12.99
#